data_12945dbcc01ec56bbcc60f2f7edfa9e3
#
_entry.id   12945dbcc01ec56bbcc60f2f7edfa9e3
#
_cell.length_a   1.000
_cell.length_b   1.000
_cell.length_c   1.000
_cell.angle_alpha   90.00
_cell.angle_beta   90.00
_cell.angle_gamma   90.00
#
_symmetry.space_group_name_H-M   'P 1'
#
loop_
_entity.id
_entity.type
_entity.pdbx_description
1 polymer ?
#
loop_
_entity_poly.entity_id
_entity_poly.type
_entity_poly.pdbx_seq_one_letter_code
_entity_poly.pdbx_strand_id
1 'polypeptide(L)'
;ADSFLKLSEASRNWCLMVKPTRRSNSILDKLNSLLELEADTNSLDEALLYAFELLWLNGKKPKIEYEEQQRENSWKTEDAVEEYTLRISSSHSLSSYQKEQIKDFLHRESIDNVIKETTHTTIAAVYWQV
;
A
#
# COMPACT_ATOMS: atom_id res chain seq x y z
N ALA A 1 8.26 -7.30 13.10
CA ALA A 1 7.63 -8.46 13.72
C ALA A 1 7.80 -8.49 15.23
N ASP A 2 8.95 -8.08 15.77
CA ASP A 2 9.19 -8.12 17.23
C ASP A 2 8.26 -7.18 17.99
N SER A 3 7.90 -6.02 17.42
CA SER A 3 6.96 -5.09 18.06
C SER A 3 5.56 -5.68 18.22
N PHE A 4 5.09 -6.44 17.21
CA PHE A 4 3.79 -7.09 17.28
C PHE A 4 3.79 -8.26 18.27
N LEU A 5 4.89 -8.99 18.39
CA LEU A 5 5.04 -10.03 19.40
C LEU A 5 5.01 -9.45 20.81
N LYS A 6 5.66 -8.32 21.04
CA LYS A 6 5.60 -7.61 22.31
C LYS A 6 4.18 -7.15 22.65
N LEU A 7 3.43 -6.69 21.65
CA LEU A 7 2.04 -6.29 21.83
C LEU A 7 1.14 -7.47 22.19
N SER A 8 1.36 -8.64 21.57
CA SER A 8 0.59 -9.83 21.90
C SER A 8 0.89 -10.40 23.29
N GLU A 9 2.09 -10.14 23.82
CA GLU A 9 2.48 -10.49 25.19
C GLU A 9 2.00 -9.45 26.21
N ALA A 10 1.65 -8.25 25.77
CA ALA A 10 1.12 -7.22 26.64
C ALA A 10 -0.24 -7.64 27.17
N SER A 11 -0.42 -7.38 28.41
CA SER A 11 -1.42 -7.87 29.34
C SER A 11 -2.85 -8.08 28.79
N ARG A 12 -3.61 -8.94 29.43
CA ARG A 12 -5.01 -9.33 29.09
C ARG A 12 -6.00 -8.17 29.04
N ASN A 13 -5.60 -6.97 29.47
CA ASN A 13 -6.43 -5.77 29.51
C ASN A 13 -6.19 -4.83 28.34
N TRP A 14 -5.45 -5.28 27.32
CA TRP A 14 -5.13 -4.47 26.16
C TRP A 14 -5.84 -4.97 24.92
N CYS A 15 -6.30 -4.04 24.10
CA CYS A 15 -6.81 -4.31 22.77
C CYS A 15 -5.79 -3.88 21.73
N LEU A 16 -5.74 -4.62 20.64
CA LEU A 16 -4.81 -4.40 19.53
C LEU A 16 -5.56 -4.39 18.21
N MET A 17 -5.25 -3.40 17.39
CA MET A 17 -5.70 -3.33 16.01
C MET A 17 -4.48 -3.14 15.11
N VAL A 18 -4.33 -4.00 14.11
CA VAL A 18 -3.23 -3.91 13.14
C VAL A 18 -3.81 -3.58 11.77
N LYS A 19 -3.30 -2.52 11.16
CA LYS A 19 -3.76 -2.08 9.83
C LYS A 19 -2.60 -1.64 8.96
N PRO A 20 -2.61 -2.01 7.66
CA PRO A 20 -1.72 -1.38 6.71
C PRO A 20 -2.14 0.08 6.53
N THR A 21 -1.19 0.97 6.42
CA THR A 21 -1.47 2.40 6.22
C THR A 21 -0.94 2.87 4.86
N ARG A 22 0.30 3.25 4.82
CA ARG A 22 0.90 3.76 3.59
C ARG A 22 1.42 2.62 2.73
N ARG A 23 1.05 2.65 1.47
CA ARG A 23 1.48 1.63 0.52
C ARG A 23 1.98 2.31 -0.75
N SER A 24 3.17 1.94 -1.19
CA SER A 24 3.74 2.41 -2.45
C SER A 24 4.17 1.24 -3.31
N ASN A 25 4.10 1.43 -4.62
CA ASN A 25 4.52 0.44 -5.62
C ASN A 25 5.35 1.18 -6.67
N SER A 26 6.59 0.75 -6.85
CA SER A 26 7.55 1.44 -7.71
C SER A 26 7.08 1.59 -9.16
N ILE A 27 6.40 0.59 -9.69
CA ILE A 27 5.89 0.60 -11.06
C ILE A 27 4.62 1.42 -11.17
N LEU A 28 3.67 1.16 -10.29
CA LEU A 28 2.36 1.83 -10.29
C LEU A 28 2.52 3.34 -10.10
N ASP A 29 3.41 3.76 -9.21
CA ASP A 29 3.68 5.18 -8.95
C ASP A 29 4.26 5.87 -10.19
N LYS A 30 5.19 5.21 -10.89
CA LYS A 30 5.74 5.73 -12.15
C LYS A 30 4.67 5.79 -13.25
N LEU A 31 3.83 4.79 -13.36
CA LEU A 31 2.73 4.77 -14.33
C LEU A 31 1.71 5.87 -14.05
N ASN A 32 1.33 6.07 -12.80
CA ASN A 32 0.41 7.15 -12.44
C ASN A 32 1.00 8.52 -12.77
N SER A 33 2.28 8.73 -12.54
CA SER A 33 2.97 9.97 -12.94
C SER A 33 2.98 10.15 -14.46
N LEU A 34 3.29 9.08 -15.20
CA LEU A 34 3.32 9.12 -16.67
C LEU A 34 1.95 9.45 -17.27
N LEU A 35 0.90 8.90 -16.71
CA LEU A 35 -0.48 9.08 -17.18
C LEU A 35 -1.15 10.30 -16.55
N GLU A 36 -0.46 11.03 -15.67
CA GLU A 36 -0.98 12.18 -14.92
C GLU A 36 -2.26 11.83 -14.14
N LEU A 37 -2.29 10.64 -13.54
CA LEU A 37 -3.39 10.18 -12.71
C LEU A 37 -3.08 10.38 -11.24
N GLU A 38 -4.12 10.70 -10.46
CA GLU A 38 -4.00 10.76 -9.02
C GLU A 38 -4.00 9.34 -8.43
N ALA A 39 -3.03 9.08 -7.55
CA ALA A 39 -3.01 7.84 -6.79
C ALA A 39 -4.00 7.93 -5.62
N ASP A 40 -4.80 6.88 -5.40
CA ASP A 40 -5.66 6.77 -4.23
C ASP A 40 -4.81 6.34 -3.03
N THR A 41 -4.22 7.31 -2.33
CA THR A 41 -3.28 7.06 -1.24
C THR A 41 -3.86 7.31 0.15
N ASN A 42 -5.05 7.88 0.26
CA ASN A 42 -5.54 8.45 1.51
C ASN A 42 -6.46 7.54 2.33
N SER A 43 -7.11 6.56 1.71
CA SER A 43 -8.12 5.73 2.39
C SER A 43 -7.57 4.94 3.58
N LEU A 44 -6.33 4.46 3.50
CA LEU A 44 -5.70 3.68 4.58
C LEU A 44 -5.29 4.57 5.76
N ASP A 45 -4.75 5.76 5.48
CA ASP A 45 -4.37 6.72 6.51
C ASP A 45 -5.61 7.27 7.23
N GLU A 46 -6.69 7.53 6.51
CA GLU A 46 -7.95 7.98 7.08
C GLU A 46 -8.53 6.97 8.07
N ALA A 47 -8.48 5.68 7.75
CA ALA A 47 -8.96 4.63 8.64
C ALA A 47 -8.19 4.60 9.96
N LEU A 48 -6.87 4.78 9.91
CA LEU A 48 -6.01 4.83 11.08
C LEU A 48 -6.34 6.06 11.95
N LEU A 49 -6.42 7.23 11.33
CA LEU A 49 -6.71 8.48 12.03
C LEU A 49 -8.10 8.45 12.65
N TYR A 50 -9.08 7.92 11.95
CA TYR A 50 -10.45 7.78 12.46
C TYR A 50 -10.49 6.86 13.69
N ALA A 51 -9.80 5.74 13.64
CA ALA A 51 -9.74 4.80 14.75
C ALA A 51 -9.08 5.43 15.99
N PHE A 52 -7.97 6.16 15.79
CA PHE A 52 -7.29 6.87 16.86
C PHE A 52 -8.21 7.93 17.49
N GLU A 53 -8.85 8.74 16.67
CA GLU A 53 -9.75 9.80 17.12
C GLU A 53 -10.92 9.22 17.92
N LEU A 54 -11.54 8.15 17.42
CA LEU A 54 -12.65 7.50 18.08
C LEU A 54 -12.25 6.98 19.47
N LEU A 55 -11.09 6.35 19.59
CA LEU A 55 -10.58 5.87 20.87
C LEU A 55 -10.30 7.02 21.83
N TRP A 56 -9.69 8.08 21.33
CA TRP A 56 -9.39 9.26 22.14
C TRP A 56 -10.66 9.91 22.70
N LEU A 57 -11.68 10.07 21.86
CA LEU A 57 -12.97 10.64 22.27
C LEU A 57 -13.71 9.76 23.29
N ASN A 58 -13.43 8.47 23.33
CA ASN A 58 -13.98 7.55 24.31
C ASN A 58 -13.10 7.40 25.56
N GLY A 59 -12.19 8.32 25.79
CA GLY A 59 -11.37 8.36 26.98
C GLY A 59 -10.19 7.39 27.00
N LYS A 60 -9.88 6.75 25.87
CA LYS A 60 -8.72 5.87 25.74
C LYS A 60 -7.48 6.67 25.39
N LYS A 61 -6.33 6.11 25.69
CA LYS A 61 -5.03 6.70 25.33
C LYS A 61 -4.28 5.71 24.42
N PRO A 62 -4.63 5.64 23.12
CA PRO A 62 -4.03 4.68 22.23
C PRO A 62 -2.56 4.98 21.98
N LYS A 63 -1.79 3.91 21.82
CA LYS A 63 -0.40 3.97 21.38
C LYS A 63 -0.30 3.37 20.00
N ILE A 64 0.64 3.86 19.20
CA ILE A 64 0.86 3.41 17.83
C ILE A 64 2.31 2.97 17.69
N GLU A 65 2.51 1.80 17.11
CA GLU A 65 3.81 1.33 16.66
C GLU A 65 3.74 1.03 15.17
N TYR A 66 4.85 1.22 14.47
CA TYR A 66 4.94 1.04 13.03
C TYR A 66 5.93 -0.05 12.68
N GLU A 67 5.62 -0.78 11.62
CA GLU A 67 6.53 -1.71 10.98
C GLU A 67 6.56 -1.43 9.48
N GLU A 68 7.77 -1.27 8.95
CA GLU A 68 7.96 -1.09 7.52
C GLU A 68 8.18 -2.45 6.87
N GLN A 69 7.41 -2.74 5.82
CA GLN A 69 7.57 -3.94 5.02
C GLN A 69 7.94 -3.57 3.59
N GLN A 70 8.90 -4.29 3.05
CA GLN A 70 9.31 -4.16 1.67
C GLN A 70 9.26 -5.53 1.01
N ARG A 71 8.66 -5.59 -0.17
CA ARG A 71 8.60 -6.81 -0.99
C ARG A 71 9.06 -6.50 -2.40
N GLU A 72 9.77 -7.46 -2.98
CA GLU A 72 10.18 -7.41 -4.37
C GLU A 72 9.52 -8.56 -5.12
N ASN A 73 8.92 -8.24 -6.25
CA ASN A 73 8.34 -9.21 -7.17
C ASN A 73 8.93 -9.01 -8.55
N SER A 74 8.98 -10.09 -9.31
CA SER A 74 9.37 -10.05 -10.72
C SER A 74 8.19 -10.50 -11.57
N TRP A 75 7.93 -9.75 -12.63
CA TRP A 75 6.87 -10.03 -13.59
C TRP A 75 7.47 -10.26 -14.97
N LYS A 76 6.91 -11.19 -15.72
CA LYS A 76 7.11 -11.19 -17.15
C LYS A 76 6.46 -9.94 -17.72
N THR A 77 7.12 -9.30 -18.69
CA THR A 77 6.62 -8.03 -19.22
C THR A 77 5.17 -8.10 -19.69
N GLU A 78 4.80 -9.16 -20.39
CA GLU A 78 3.45 -9.35 -20.89
C GLU A 78 2.42 -9.46 -19.75
N ASP A 79 2.76 -10.19 -18.69
CA ASP A 79 1.90 -10.34 -17.51
C ASP A 79 1.77 -9.01 -16.77
N ALA A 80 2.85 -8.25 -16.69
CA ALA A 80 2.84 -6.92 -16.07
C ALA A 80 1.94 -5.95 -16.84
N VAL A 81 2.00 -5.95 -18.16
CA VAL A 81 1.13 -5.11 -18.99
C VAL A 81 -0.33 -5.39 -18.71
N GLU A 82 -0.72 -6.65 -18.68
CA GLU A 82 -2.09 -7.05 -18.38
C GLU A 82 -2.51 -6.64 -16.96
N GLU A 83 -1.68 -6.96 -15.97
CA GLU A 83 -1.99 -6.72 -14.56
C GLU A 83 -2.10 -5.22 -14.24
N TYR A 84 -1.13 -4.41 -14.67
CA TYR A 84 -1.16 -2.97 -14.38
C TYR A 84 -2.24 -2.23 -15.14
N THR A 85 -2.53 -2.66 -16.37
CA THR A 85 -3.65 -2.11 -17.14
C THR A 85 -4.98 -2.37 -16.41
N LEU A 86 -5.17 -3.57 -15.88
CA LEU A 86 -6.37 -3.91 -15.10
C LEU A 86 -6.45 -3.10 -13.80
N ARG A 87 -5.37 -2.99 -13.06
CA ARG A 87 -5.35 -2.23 -11.80
C ARG A 87 -5.72 -0.77 -12.01
N ILE A 88 -5.13 -0.13 -13.01
CA ILE A 88 -5.38 1.28 -13.28
C ILE A 88 -6.80 1.47 -13.85
N SER A 89 -7.25 0.60 -14.74
CA SER A 89 -8.58 0.69 -15.33
C SER A 89 -9.71 0.43 -14.33
N SER A 90 -9.43 -0.21 -13.21
CA SER A 90 -10.43 -0.40 -12.15
C SER A 90 -10.84 0.91 -11.48
N SER A 91 -9.96 1.92 -11.46
CA SER A 91 -10.18 3.22 -10.84
C SER A 91 -10.33 4.37 -11.84
N HIS A 92 -9.81 4.21 -13.04
CA HIS A 92 -9.75 5.26 -14.07
C HIS A 92 -10.14 4.70 -15.43
N SER A 93 -10.89 5.49 -16.20
CA SER A 93 -11.13 5.17 -17.61
C SER A 93 -9.89 5.42 -18.43
N LEU A 94 -9.34 4.39 -19.06
CA LEU A 94 -8.16 4.49 -19.90
C LEU A 94 -8.53 4.55 -21.38
N SER A 95 -7.95 5.53 -22.10
CA SER A 95 -8.01 5.59 -23.55
C SER A 95 -7.07 4.54 -24.17
N SER A 96 -7.26 4.28 -25.46
CA SER A 96 -6.35 3.39 -26.21
C SER A 96 -4.92 3.90 -26.18
N TYR A 97 -4.75 5.22 -26.25
CA TYR A 97 -3.43 5.85 -26.17
C TYR A 97 -2.78 5.63 -24.79
N GLN A 98 -3.53 5.78 -23.71
CA GLN A 98 -3.02 5.52 -22.37
C GLN A 98 -2.62 4.06 -22.17
N LYS A 99 -3.38 3.11 -22.70
CA LYS A 99 -3.03 1.68 -22.68
C LYS A 99 -1.73 1.40 -23.41
N GLU A 100 -1.52 2.05 -24.55
CA GLU A 100 -0.25 1.94 -25.29
C GLU A 100 0.91 2.57 -24.50
N GLN A 101 0.70 3.67 -23.83
CA GLN A 101 1.72 4.27 -22.96
C GLN A 101 2.15 3.32 -21.85
N ILE A 102 1.22 2.61 -21.22
CA ILE A 102 1.50 1.60 -20.19
C ILE A 102 2.37 0.50 -20.78
N LYS A 103 1.97 -0.04 -21.91
CA LYS A 103 2.69 -1.10 -22.61
C LYS A 103 4.11 -0.69 -22.97
N ASP A 104 4.27 0.48 -23.59
CA ASP A 104 5.57 0.99 -24.02
C ASP A 104 6.49 1.24 -22.81
N PHE A 105 5.96 1.80 -21.73
CA PHE A 105 6.71 2.02 -20.50
C PHE A 105 7.21 0.69 -19.90
N LEU A 106 6.36 -0.30 -19.77
CA LEU A 106 6.73 -1.58 -19.19
C LEU A 106 7.74 -2.32 -20.04
N HIS A 107 7.62 -2.28 -21.36
CA HIS A 107 8.61 -2.86 -22.24
C HIS A 107 9.97 -2.15 -22.16
N ARG A 108 9.95 -0.83 -22.04
CA ARG A 108 11.17 -0.03 -21.93
C ARG A 108 11.91 -0.28 -20.61
N GLU A 109 11.19 -0.44 -19.51
CA GLU A 109 11.76 -0.69 -18.19
C GLU A 109 12.15 -2.16 -17.97
N SER A 110 11.71 -3.06 -18.82
CA SER A 110 12.02 -4.47 -18.70
C SER A 110 13.46 -4.78 -19.11
N ILE A 111 14.06 -5.74 -18.39
CA ILE A 111 15.37 -6.29 -18.71
C ILE A 111 15.18 -7.79 -18.91
N ASP A 112 15.61 -8.31 -20.07
CA ASP A 112 15.41 -9.73 -20.44
C ASP A 112 13.97 -10.20 -20.32
N ASN A 113 13.03 -9.34 -20.73
CA ASN A 113 11.59 -9.60 -20.69
C ASN A 113 11.02 -9.78 -19.29
N VAL A 114 11.69 -9.21 -18.29
CA VAL A 114 11.28 -9.22 -16.88
C VAL A 114 11.33 -7.80 -16.32
N ILE A 115 10.32 -7.43 -15.57
CA ILE A 115 10.28 -6.15 -14.85
C ILE A 115 10.19 -6.42 -13.34
N LYS A 116 10.96 -5.67 -12.56
CA LYS A 116 10.97 -5.78 -11.10
C LYS A 116 10.06 -4.74 -10.47
N GLU A 117 9.26 -5.18 -9.52
CA GLU A 117 8.36 -4.36 -8.74
C GLU A 117 8.82 -4.36 -7.28
N THR A 118 8.93 -3.19 -6.68
CA THR A 118 9.19 -3.04 -5.25
C THR A 118 7.99 -2.39 -4.60
N THR A 119 7.43 -3.04 -3.59
CA THR A 119 6.32 -2.49 -2.80
C THR A 119 6.79 -2.20 -1.38
N HIS A 120 6.38 -1.04 -0.88
CA HIS A 120 6.57 -0.66 0.51
C HIS A 120 5.21 -0.52 1.18
N THR A 121 5.08 -1.07 2.37
CA THR A 121 3.87 -0.92 3.17
C THR A 121 4.27 -0.56 4.60
N THR A 122 3.67 0.49 5.14
CA THR A 122 3.77 0.80 6.56
C THR A 122 2.59 0.14 7.27
N ILE A 123 2.87 -0.74 8.21
CA ILE A 123 1.85 -1.37 9.03
C ILE A 123 1.82 -0.66 10.37
N ALA A 124 0.65 -0.21 10.78
CA ALA A 124 0.45 0.43 12.07
C ALA A 124 -0.27 -0.53 13.01
N ALA A 125 0.27 -0.68 14.21
CA ALA A 125 -0.37 -1.38 15.31
C ALA A 125 -0.86 -0.34 16.32
N VAL A 126 -2.15 -0.25 16.52
CA VAL A 126 -2.79 0.63 17.50
C VAL A 126 -3.22 -0.22 18.67
N TYR A 127 -2.80 0.14 19.87
CA TYR A 127 -3.17 -0.60 21.06
C TYR A 127 -3.53 0.35 22.19
N TRP A 128 -4.44 -0.10 23.03
CA TRP A 128 -4.96 0.70 24.14
C TRP A 128 -5.37 -0.20 25.29
N GLN A 129 -5.35 0.38 26.45
CA GLN A 129 -5.84 -0.28 27.65
C GLN A 129 -7.36 -0.16 27.73
N VAL A 130 -8.01 -1.25 27.99
CA VAL A 130 -9.48 -1.32 28.10
C VAL A 130 -10.01 -0.61 29.34
#